data_91b801ec47ea8ea4ee9db7741d8ff48f
#
_entry.id   91b801ec47ea8ea4ee9db7741d8ff48f
#
_cell.length_a   1.000
_cell.length_b   1.000
_cell.length_c   1.000
_cell.angle_alpha   90.00
_cell.angle_beta   90.00
_cell.angle_gamma   90.00
#
_symmetry.space_group_name_H-M   'P 1'
#
loop_
_entity.id
_entity.type
_entity.pdbx_description
1 polymer ?
#
loop_
_entity_poly.entity_id
_entity_poly.type
_entity_poly.pdbx_seq_one_letter_code
_entity_poly.pdbx_strand_id
1 'polypeptide(L)'
;MSWSYDPTNIFARILRGEIPNKTVMETPHTLVFHDIRPQAPVHVLAIPKGAYVSLDHFAAEASAEEITDFHRTVAKTCAILGLTGPDGFRAITNTGPHG
;
A
#
# COMPACT_ATOMS: atom_id res chain seq x y z
N MET A 1 -23.42 1.74 -2.29
CA MET A 1 -22.29 1.83 -3.23
C MET A 1 -21.62 0.48 -3.30
N SER A 2 -21.34 0.01 -4.48
CA SER A 2 -20.68 -1.28 -4.64
C SER A 2 -19.28 -1.08 -5.19
N TRP A 3 -18.34 -1.93 -4.71
CA TRP A 3 -16.98 -1.98 -5.20
C TRP A 3 -16.76 -3.32 -5.88
N SER A 4 -16.04 -3.30 -6.99
CA SER A 4 -15.71 -4.51 -7.72
C SER A 4 -14.20 -4.68 -7.79
N TYR A 5 -13.69 -5.77 -7.21
CA TYR A 5 -12.27 -6.07 -7.18
C TYR A 5 -11.89 -6.97 -8.35
N ASP A 6 -10.93 -6.53 -9.15
CA ASP A 6 -10.40 -7.32 -10.25
C ASP A 6 -9.19 -8.13 -9.73
N PRO A 7 -9.32 -9.46 -9.58
CA PRO A 7 -8.21 -10.27 -9.07
C PRO A 7 -7.05 -10.41 -10.06
N THR A 8 -7.19 -9.88 -11.28
CA THR A 8 -6.10 -9.88 -12.25
C THR A 8 -5.29 -8.59 -12.23
N ASN A 9 -5.61 -7.65 -11.35
CA ASN A 9 -4.85 -6.40 -11.24
C ASN A 9 -3.41 -6.71 -10.78
N ILE A 10 -2.50 -5.78 -11.10
CA ILE A 10 -1.07 -6.00 -10.87
C ILE A 10 -0.73 -6.24 -9.39
N PHE A 11 -1.42 -5.56 -8.47
CA PHE A 11 -1.15 -5.71 -7.04
C PHE A 11 -1.61 -7.06 -6.51
N ALA A 12 -2.76 -7.54 -6.97
CA ALA A 12 -3.24 -8.89 -6.62
C ALA A 12 -2.24 -9.94 -7.10
N ARG A 13 -1.68 -9.76 -8.27
CA ARG A 13 -0.68 -10.67 -8.84
C ARG A 13 0.63 -10.64 -8.07
N ILE A 14 1.05 -9.47 -7.60
CA ILE A 14 2.21 -9.33 -6.72
C ILE A 14 1.95 -10.08 -5.40
N LEU A 15 0.77 -9.90 -4.83
CA LEU A 15 0.41 -10.58 -3.56
C LEU A 15 0.40 -12.10 -3.69
N ARG A 16 0.05 -12.64 -4.86
CA ARG A 16 0.08 -14.08 -5.12
C ARG A 16 1.47 -14.61 -5.48
N GLY A 17 2.46 -13.74 -5.59
CA GLY A 17 3.81 -14.14 -5.97
C GLY A 17 4.00 -14.35 -7.46
N GLU A 18 3.03 -13.96 -8.31
CA GLU A 18 3.15 -14.10 -9.78
C GLU A 18 4.07 -13.04 -10.37
N ILE A 19 4.18 -11.89 -9.73
CA ILE A 19 5.06 -10.80 -10.14
C ILE A 19 6.02 -10.54 -8.99
N PRO A 20 7.34 -10.56 -9.21
CA PRO A 20 8.30 -10.28 -8.15
C PRO A 20 8.27 -8.81 -7.73
N ASN A 21 8.65 -8.54 -6.48
CA ASN A 21 8.75 -7.20 -5.95
C ASN A 21 9.95 -7.09 -5.02
N LYS A 22 10.41 -5.86 -4.79
CA LYS A 22 11.47 -5.58 -3.82
C LYS A 22 10.80 -5.18 -2.50
N THR A 23 10.53 -6.17 -1.66
CA THR A 23 9.83 -5.99 -0.40
C THR A 23 10.63 -5.15 0.57
N VAL A 24 10.00 -4.14 1.14
CA VAL A 24 10.54 -3.35 2.26
C VAL A 24 10.07 -3.94 3.58
N MET A 25 8.79 -4.26 3.68
CA MET A 25 8.18 -4.78 4.89
C MET A 25 6.92 -5.58 4.54
N GLU A 26 6.66 -6.62 5.29
CA GLU A 26 5.44 -7.42 5.12
C GLU A 26 4.91 -7.81 6.48
N THR A 27 3.60 -7.69 6.66
CA THR A 27 2.88 -8.07 7.87
C THR A 27 1.71 -8.98 7.48
N PRO A 28 0.94 -9.50 8.45
CA PRO A 28 -0.23 -10.33 8.10
C PRO A 28 -1.24 -9.66 7.19
N HIS A 29 -1.35 -8.31 7.21
CA HIS A 29 -2.39 -7.60 6.46
C HIS A 29 -1.86 -6.59 5.45
N THR A 30 -0.54 -6.35 5.39
CA THR A 30 0.04 -5.28 4.58
C THR A 30 1.33 -5.73 3.90
N LEU A 31 1.55 -5.26 2.68
CA LEU A 31 2.81 -5.42 1.96
C LEU A 31 3.33 -4.06 1.53
N VAL A 32 4.61 -3.78 1.79
CA VAL A 32 5.28 -2.55 1.35
C VAL A 32 6.45 -2.94 0.46
N PHE A 33 6.56 -2.32 -0.71
CA PHE A 33 7.62 -2.61 -1.66
C PHE A 33 8.01 -1.37 -2.46
N HIS A 34 9.20 -1.41 -3.06
CA HIS A 34 9.69 -0.30 -3.87
C HIS A 34 8.92 -0.20 -5.18
N ASP A 35 8.56 1.02 -5.58
CA ASP A 35 7.98 1.27 -6.89
C ASP A 35 9.06 1.03 -7.96
N ILE A 36 8.71 0.31 -9.03
CA ILE A 36 9.63 0.05 -10.14
C ILE A 36 9.81 1.28 -11.03
N ARG A 37 8.95 2.29 -10.88
CA ARG A 37 9.02 3.57 -11.60
C ARG A 37 8.99 4.72 -10.61
N PRO A 38 10.07 4.88 -9.82
CA PRO A 38 10.06 5.87 -8.75
C PRO A 38 9.95 7.29 -9.29
N GLN A 39 9.10 8.09 -8.63
CA GLN A 39 8.91 9.52 -8.92
C GLN A 39 9.68 10.39 -7.93
N ALA A 40 10.42 9.78 -7.02
CA ALA A 40 11.18 10.45 -5.97
C ALA A 40 12.35 9.55 -5.60
N PRO A 41 13.41 10.08 -4.91
CA PRO A 41 14.55 9.27 -4.46
C PRO A 41 14.14 8.07 -3.61
N VAL A 42 13.10 8.22 -2.79
CA VAL A 42 12.47 7.11 -2.07
C VAL A 42 11.01 7.09 -2.48
N HIS A 43 10.59 6.00 -3.10
CA HIS A 43 9.21 5.86 -3.56
C HIS A 43 8.78 4.42 -3.32
N VAL A 44 7.93 4.22 -2.32
CA VAL A 44 7.42 2.90 -1.96
C VAL A 44 5.90 2.87 -2.05
N LEU A 45 5.37 1.67 -2.25
CA LEU A 45 3.94 1.42 -2.29
C LEU A 45 3.57 0.56 -1.10
N ALA A 46 2.53 0.96 -0.37
CA ALA A 46 1.96 0.17 0.71
C ALA A 46 0.58 -0.29 0.28
N ILE A 47 0.35 -1.59 0.27
CA ILE A 47 -0.93 -2.15 -0.15
C ILE A 47 -1.49 -3.07 0.93
N PRO A 48 -2.82 -3.05 1.15
CA PRO A 48 -3.46 -4.05 2.00
C PRO A 48 -3.49 -5.39 1.27
N LYS A 49 -3.41 -6.49 2.01
CA LYS A 49 -3.48 -7.83 1.43
C LYS A 49 -4.91 -8.24 1.07
N GLY A 50 -5.91 -7.62 1.69
CA GLY A 50 -7.29 -7.85 1.35
C GLY A 50 -7.69 -7.25 0.01
N ALA A 51 -8.85 -7.66 -0.50
CA ALA A 51 -9.34 -7.27 -1.82
C ALA A 51 -10.09 -5.93 -1.76
N TYR A 52 -9.35 -4.85 -1.60
CA TYR A 52 -9.89 -3.50 -1.51
C TYR A 52 -9.43 -2.68 -2.72
N VAL A 53 -10.36 -1.96 -3.35
CA VAL A 53 -10.09 -1.27 -4.63
C VAL A 53 -9.64 0.17 -4.44
N SER A 54 -9.83 0.75 -3.25
CA SER A 54 -9.59 2.18 -3.02
C SER A 54 -9.50 2.45 -1.53
N LEU A 55 -9.05 3.67 -1.19
CA LEU A 55 -8.99 4.09 0.21
C LEU A 55 -10.38 4.09 0.87
N ASP A 56 -11.39 4.58 0.18
CA ASP A 56 -12.74 4.63 0.73
C ASP A 56 -13.32 3.23 0.95
N HIS A 57 -13.05 2.30 0.03
CA HIS A 57 -13.45 0.91 0.19
C HIS A 57 -12.78 0.29 1.42
N PHE A 58 -11.48 0.43 1.52
CA PHE A 58 -10.70 -0.09 2.65
C PHE A 58 -11.19 0.50 3.97
N ALA A 59 -11.35 1.81 4.03
CA ALA A 59 -11.78 2.49 5.25
C ALA A 59 -13.19 2.08 5.68
N ALA A 60 -14.07 1.79 4.72
CA ALA A 60 -15.46 1.45 5.01
C ALA A 60 -15.65 -0.01 5.42
N GLU A 61 -14.88 -0.93 4.82
CA GLU A 61 -15.17 -2.37 4.95
C GLU A 61 -14.07 -3.21 5.59
N ALA A 62 -12.84 -2.71 5.67
CA ALA A 62 -11.77 -3.48 6.31
C ALA A 62 -12.01 -3.60 7.81
N SER A 63 -11.49 -4.67 8.42
CA SER A 63 -11.57 -4.83 9.85
C SER A 63 -10.72 -3.80 10.58
N ALA A 64 -11.01 -3.56 11.86
CA ALA A 64 -10.19 -2.68 12.69
C ALA A 64 -8.73 -3.17 12.74
N GLU A 65 -8.52 -4.48 12.77
CA GLU A 65 -7.20 -5.07 12.76
C GLU A 65 -6.45 -4.76 11.46
N GLU A 66 -7.11 -4.89 10.31
CA GLU A 66 -6.51 -4.58 9.02
C GLU A 66 -6.14 -3.10 8.92
N ILE A 67 -7.03 -2.21 9.34
CA ILE A 67 -6.81 -0.76 9.31
C ILE A 67 -5.63 -0.37 10.21
N THR A 68 -5.60 -0.91 11.42
CA THR A 68 -4.52 -0.64 12.36
C THR A 68 -3.19 -1.15 11.84
N ASP A 69 -3.16 -2.37 11.35
CA ASP A 69 -1.94 -2.97 10.79
C ASP A 69 -1.39 -2.14 9.64
N PHE A 70 -2.26 -1.72 8.72
CA PHE A 70 -1.87 -0.92 7.57
C PHE A 70 -1.20 0.39 8.00
N HIS A 71 -1.85 1.15 8.86
CA HIS A 71 -1.33 2.45 9.29
C HIS A 71 -0.06 2.33 10.14
N ARG A 72 0.01 1.34 11.01
CA ARG A 72 1.22 1.11 11.79
C ARG A 72 2.38 0.65 10.93
N THR A 73 2.10 -0.12 9.88
CA THR A 73 3.13 -0.54 8.91
C THR A 73 3.65 0.65 8.12
N VAL A 74 2.77 1.59 7.73
CA VAL A 74 3.19 2.83 7.09
C VAL A 74 4.12 3.62 8.01
N ALA A 75 3.79 3.75 9.28
CA ALA A 75 4.63 4.46 10.25
C ALA A 75 6.00 3.82 10.39
N LYS A 76 6.06 2.49 10.50
CA LYS A 76 7.31 1.74 10.60
C LYS A 76 8.16 1.90 9.34
N THR A 77 7.53 1.88 8.18
CA THR A 77 8.20 2.07 6.90
C THR A 77 8.85 3.44 6.82
N CYS A 78 8.14 4.49 7.21
CA CYS A 78 8.68 5.84 7.25
C CYS A 78 9.92 5.91 8.14
N ALA A 79 9.88 5.27 9.32
CA ALA A 79 11.02 5.26 10.24
C ALA A 79 12.22 4.50 9.66
N ILE A 80 11.99 3.31 9.10
CA ILE A 80 13.04 2.47 8.54
C ILE A 80 13.74 3.16 7.35
N LEU A 81 12.97 3.85 6.51
CA LEU A 81 13.52 4.51 5.32
C LEU A 81 14.03 5.93 5.60
N GLY A 82 14.00 6.36 6.85
CA GLY A 82 14.52 7.68 7.23
C GLY A 82 13.69 8.84 6.76
N LEU A 83 12.38 8.66 6.58
CA LEU A 83 11.49 9.68 6.04
C LEU A 83 10.93 10.62 7.12
N THR A 84 11.21 10.34 8.38
CA THR A 84 10.69 11.13 9.51
C THR A 84 11.57 12.32 9.89
N GLY A 85 12.62 12.57 9.10
CA GLY A 85 13.54 13.69 9.32
C GLY A 85 12.97 15.02 8.82
N PRO A 86 13.80 16.08 8.82
CA PRO A 86 13.34 17.43 8.48
C PRO A 86 12.83 17.58 7.05
N ASP A 87 13.27 16.73 6.12
CA ASP A 87 12.79 16.80 4.74
C ASP A 87 11.37 16.22 4.58
N GLY A 88 10.94 15.40 5.53
CA GLY A 88 9.58 14.87 5.55
C GLY A 88 9.28 13.89 4.42
N PHE A 89 7.99 13.69 4.19
CA PHE A 89 7.52 12.80 3.14
C PHE A 89 6.09 13.18 2.72
N ARG A 90 5.64 12.60 1.64
CA ARG A 90 4.26 12.74 1.17
C ARG A 90 3.64 11.35 1.02
N ALA A 91 2.42 11.18 1.53
CA ALA A 91 1.64 9.97 1.34
C ALA A 91 0.43 10.32 0.48
N ILE A 92 0.21 9.57 -0.59
CA ILE A 92 -0.90 9.80 -1.52
C ILE A 92 -1.61 8.50 -1.83
N THR A 93 -2.88 8.60 -2.16
CA THR A 93 -3.66 7.51 -2.70
C THR A 93 -4.37 8.01 -3.96
N ASN A 94 -4.46 7.16 -4.97
CA ASN A 94 -5.10 7.50 -6.23
C ASN A 94 -6.24 6.53 -6.50
N THR A 95 -7.35 7.05 -7.00
CA THR A 95 -8.52 6.24 -7.33
C THR A 95 -9.14 6.75 -8.61
N GLY A 96 -9.38 5.84 -9.57
CA GLY A 96 -10.05 6.17 -10.83
C GLY A 96 -9.25 7.09 -11.74
N PRO A 97 -9.88 7.55 -12.85
CA PRO A 97 -9.17 8.35 -13.86
C PRO A 97 -8.73 9.72 -13.39
N HIS A 98 -9.29 10.24 -12.30
CA HIS A 98 -8.93 11.54 -11.75
C HIS A 98 -7.92 11.43 -10.59
N GLY A 99 -7.53 10.22 -10.26
CA GLY A 99 -6.58 9.97 -9.19
C GLY A 99 -5.11 10.15 -9.55
#